data_29360b8ec8c5d2b799cdfc46d4706445
#
_entry.id   29360b8ec8c5d2b799cdfc46d4706445
#
_cell.length_a   1.000
_cell.length_b   1.000
_cell.length_c   1.000
_cell.angle_alpha   90.00
_cell.angle_beta   90.00
_cell.angle_gamma   90.00
#
_symmetry.space_group_name_H-M   'P 1'
#
loop_
_entity.id
_entity.type
_entity.pdbx_description
1 polymer ?
#
loop_
_entity_poly.entity_id
_entity_poly.type
_entity_poly.pdbx_seq_one_letter_code
_entity_poly.pdbx_strand_id
1 'polypeptide(L)'
;MYKRQGHLRVAEPTVDGWQLNDWVKKAVILYFPIQKMETLEAGPMEFHDKMKLKSNYAKLGVRVVPHAIARYGAFIASGVIMMPSYINIGAFVDSGTMVDTWATVGSCAQIGKNVHISGGVGIGGVLEPIQAAPVIVEDDAFIGSRCIVVEGVRIEQE
;
A
#
# COMPACT_ATOMS: atom_id res chain seq x y z
N MET A 1 9.62 11.25 -4.74
CA MET A 1 10.25 11.35 -3.41
C MET A 1 9.19 11.57 -2.32
N TYR A 2 8.40 12.63 -2.34
CA TYR A 2 7.43 13.00 -1.29
C TYR A 2 6.36 11.95 -0.99
N LYS A 3 5.83 11.27 -1.98
CA LYS A 3 4.84 10.19 -1.78
C LYS A 3 5.40 9.03 -0.95
N ARG A 4 6.65 8.64 -1.20
CA ARG A 4 7.32 7.57 -0.43
C ARG A 4 7.50 7.91 1.04
N GLN A 5 7.47 9.19 1.39
CA GLN A 5 7.62 9.72 2.75
C GLN A 5 6.28 10.00 3.44
N GLY A 6 5.16 9.69 2.78
CA GLY A 6 3.83 9.93 3.32
C GLY A 6 3.30 11.38 3.20
N HIS A 7 4.12 12.29 2.64
CA HIS A 7 3.70 13.70 2.47
C HIS A 7 2.68 13.91 1.35
N LEU A 8 2.59 12.97 0.42
CA LEU A 8 1.63 13.00 -0.69
C LEU A 8 0.81 11.71 -0.67
N ARG A 9 -0.47 11.83 -0.47
CA ARG A 9 -1.42 10.71 -0.43
C ARG A 9 -2.41 10.82 -1.60
N VAL A 10 -2.89 9.66 -2.07
CA VAL A 10 -3.96 9.61 -3.10
C VAL A 10 -5.30 10.05 -2.51
N ALA A 11 -5.53 9.76 -1.25
CA ALA A 11 -6.61 10.33 -0.47
C ALA A 11 -6.11 10.65 0.93
N GLU A 12 -6.62 11.71 1.51
CA GLU A 12 -6.26 12.16 2.86
C GLU A 12 -7.48 12.60 3.65
N PRO A 13 -7.51 12.35 4.98
CA PRO A 13 -8.62 12.77 5.81
C PRO A 13 -8.63 14.30 5.96
N THR A 14 -9.80 14.88 5.97
CA THR A 14 -10.07 16.31 6.23
C THR A 14 -11.19 16.45 7.25
N VAL A 15 -11.49 17.66 7.67
CA VAL A 15 -12.60 17.94 8.60
C VAL A 15 -13.96 17.58 8.01
N ASP A 16 -14.09 17.60 6.68
CA ASP A 16 -15.34 17.32 5.96
C ASP A 16 -15.38 15.89 5.38
N GLY A 17 -14.43 15.02 5.75
CA GLY A 17 -14.34 13.65 5.25
C GLY A 17 -13.01 13.39 4.52
N TRP A 18 -13.06 12.70 3.39
CA TRP A 18 -11.86 12.33 2.63
C TRP A 18 -11.72 13.15 1.35
N GLN A 19 -10.57 13.78 1.19
CA GLN A 19 -10.19 14.47 -0.05
C GLN A 19 -9.40 13.55 -0.96
N LEU A 20 -9.84 13.44 -2.21
CA LEU A 20 -9.12 12.70 -3.25
C LEU A 20 -8.13 13.61 -3.98
N ASN A 21 -6.91 13.13 -4.16
CA ASN A 21 -5.83 13.81 -4.84
C ASN A 21 -5.53 13.11 -6.18
N ASP A 22 -6.39 13.29 -7.17
CA ASP A 22 -6.28 12.63 -8.49
C ASP A 22 -4.94 12.86 -9.18
N TRP A 23 -4.35 14.03 -8.99
CA TRP A 23 -3.04 14.35 -9.56
C TRP A 23 -1.92 13.44 -9.02
N VAL A 24 -2.01 12.99 -7.76
CA VAL A 24 -1.07 12.03 -7.16
C VAL A 24 -1.21 10.66 -7.84
N LYS A 25 -2.44 10.24 -8.12
CA LYS A 25 -2.73 9.01 -8.85
C LYS A 25 -2.21 9.07 -10.29
N LYS A 26 -2.44 10.20 -10.99
CA LYS A 26 -1.87 10.47 -12.32
C LYS A 26 -0.35 10.35 -12.30
N ALA A 27 0.32 10.91 -11.29
CA ALA A 27 1.77 10.80 -11.14
C ALA A 27 2.24 9.34 -10.93
N VAL A 28 1.46 8.51 -10.23
CA VAL A 28 1.73 7.07 -10.10
C VAL A 28 1.63 6.37 -11.45
N ILE A 29 0.60 6.65 -12.23
CA ILE A 29 0.40 6.05 -13.57
C ILE A 29 1.54 6.47 -14.49
N LEU A 30 1.90 7.75 -14.52
CA LEU A 30 3.00 8.25 -15.35
C LEU A 30 4.37 7.69 -14.98
N TYR A 31 4.53 7.13 -13.78
CA TYR A 31 5.77 6.49 -13.39
C TYR A 31 6.07 5.22 -14.21
N PHE A 32 5.04 4.47 -14.63
CA PHE A 32 5.21 3.22 -15.35
C PHE A 32 5.90 3.37 -16.73
N PRO A 33 5.50 4.30 -17.61
CA PRO A 33 6.14 4.44 -18.92
C PRO A 33 7.57 4.99 -18.88
N ILE A 34 7.94 5.73 -17.83
CA ILE A 34 9.30 6.27 -17.70
C ILE A 34 10.30 5.29 -17.12
N GLN A 35 9.85 4.19 -16.54
CA GLN A 35 10.73 3.14 -16.01
C GLN A 35 10.98 2.07 -17.07
N LYS A 36 12.22 1.57 -17.09
CA LYS A 36 12.64 0.45 -17.94
C LYS A 36 12.54 -0.86 -17.18
N MET A 37 12.37 -1.96 -17.92
CA MET A 37 12.47 -3.30 -17.37
C MET A 37 13.90 -3.55 -16.89
N GLU A 38 14.04 -4.03 -15.66
CA GLU A 38 15.33 -4.38 -15.05
C GLU A 38 15.21 -5.75 -14.37
N THR A 39 16.27 -6.54 -14.44
CA THR A 39 16.36 -7.79 -13.68
C THR A 39 16.93 -7.49 -12.30
N LEU A 40 16.28 -8.01 -11.26
CA LEU A 40 16.67 -7.91 -9.87
C LEU A 40 16.93 -9.31 -9.33
N GLU A 41 18.18 -9.58 -8.97
CA GLU A 41 18.56 -10.81 -8.29
C GLU A 41 18.45 -10.63 -6.78
N ALA A 42 17.83 -11.56 -6.10
CA ALA A 42 17.63 -11.56 -4.66
C ALA A 42 17.86 -12.96 -4.07
N GLY A 43 19.13 -13.31 -3.89
CA GLY A 43 19.56 -14.66 -3.50
C GLY A 43 19.14 -15.69 -4.55
N PRO A 44 18.34 -16.72 -4.20
CA PRO A 44 17.89 -17.73 -5.17
C PRO A 44 16.71 -17.27 -6.04
N MET A 45 16.19 -16.06 -5.83
CA MET A 45 15.04 -15.51 -6.55
C MET A 45 15.50 -14.49 -7.57
N GLU A 46 14.80 -14.45 -8.70
CA GLU A 46 14.97 -13.44 -9.74
C GLU A 46 13.61 -12.79 -10.01
N PHE A 47 13.63 -11.47 -10.22
CA PHE A 47 12.48 -10.68 -10.64
C PHE A 47 12.82 -9.89 -11.89
N HIS A 48 11.88 -9.70 -12.79
CA HIS A 48 12.04 -8.88 -13.98
C HIS A 48 10.87 -7.90 -14.08
N ASP A 49 11.08 -6.69 -13.60
CA ASP A 49 10.03 -5.66 -13.54
C ASP A 49 10.65 -4.26 -13.73
N LYS A 50 9.81 -3.31 -14.05
CA LYS A 50 10.18 -1.89 -14.11
C LYS A 50 10.08 -1.18 -12.75
N MET A 51 9.38 -1.76 -11.78
CA MET A 51 9.16 -1.15 -10.47
C MET A 51 10.16 -1.65 -9.44
N LYS A 52 10.97 -0.73 -8.93
CA LYS A 52 11.86 -1.04 -7.80
C LYS A 52 11.08 -1.47 -6.58
N LEU A 53 11.67 -2.33 -5.79
CA LEU A 53 11.14 -2.71 -4.49
C LEU A 53 11.53 -1.70 -3.41
N LYS A 54 10.70 -1.61 -2.38
CA LYS A 54 11.03 -0.86 -1.17
C LYS A 54 12.14 -1.59 -0.40
N SER A 55 13.00 -0.82 0.23
CA SER A 55 14.15 -1.31 1.00
C SER A 55 14.38 -0.44 2.24
N ASN A 56 15.43 -0.76 3.02
CA ASN A 56 15.83 -0.05 4.23
C ASN A 56 14.78 -0.11 5.35
N TYR A 57 14.08 -1.23 5.46
CA TYR A 57 13.00 -1.42 6.43
C TYR A 57 13.42 -1.18 7.89
N ALA A 58 14.64 -1.57 8.27
CA ALA A 58 15.17 -1.30 9.60
C ALA A 58 15.19 0.20 9.94
N LYS A 59 15.64 1.04 8.98
CA LYS A 59 15.62 2.51 9.14
C LYS A 59 14.23 3.10 9.15
N LEU A 60 13.27 2.41 8.55
CA LEU A 60 11.86 2.81 8.53
C LEU A 60 11.13 2.36 9.80
N GLY A 61 11.74 1.52 10.64
CA GLY A 61 11.09 0.94 11.81
C GLY A 61 9.99 -0.06 11.46
N VAL A 62 10.10 -0.73 10.30
CA VAL A 62 9.11 -1.69 9.77
C VAL A 62 9.65 -3.10 9.92
N ARG A 63 8.84 -3.98 10.53
CA ARG A 63 9.15 -5.42 10.57
C ARG A 63 8.65 -6.08 9.30
N VAL A 64 9.54 -6.78 8.59
CA VAL A 64 9.21 -7.45 7.33
C VAL A 64 9.67 -8.89 7.40
N VAL A 65 8.73 -9.82 7.27
CA VAL A 65 9.00 -11.25 7.25
C VAL A 65 9.33 -11.67 5.82
N PRO A 66 10.29 -12.59 5.59
CA PRO A 66 10.67 -13.04 4.25
C PRO A 66 9.47 -13.46 3.40
N HIS A 67 9.56 -13.12 2.13
CA HIS A 67 8.61 -13.08 1.03
C HIS A 67 7.63 -11.90 1.06
N ALA A 68 7.61 -11.07 2.12
CA ALA A 68 6.83 -9.84 2.05
C ALA A 68 7.47 -8.84 1.07
N ILE A 69 6.68 -8.29 0.18
CA ILE A 69 7.12 -7.35 -0.86
C ILE A 69 6.29 -6.08 -0.80
N ALA A 70 6.97 -4.93 -0.84
CA ALA A 70 6.34 -3.66 -1.11
C ALA A 70 7.01 -2.98 -2.30
N ARG A 71 6.22 -2.41 -3.20
CA ARG A 71 6.73 -1.61 -4.30
C ARG A 71 7.23 -0.24 -3.83
N TYR A 72 8.23 0.30 -4.51
CA TYR A 72 8.92 1.54 -4.15
C TYR A 72 8.01 2.73 -3.86
N GLY A 73 6.93 2.91 -4.57
CA GLY A 73 6.00 4.02 -4.41
C GLY A 73 4.99 3.89 -3.26
N ALA A 74 5.02 2.80 -2.49
CA ALA A 74 4.20 2.66 -1.29
C ALA A 74 4.79 3.44 -0.11
N PHE A 75 3.94 4.01 0.74
CA PHE A 75 4.32 4.49 2.06
C PHE A 75 3.98 3.44 3.12
N ILE A 76 4.90 3.18 4.01
CA ILE A 76 4.73 2.26 5.14
C ILE A 76 5.33 2.94 6.36
N ALA A 77 4.50 3.23 7.34
CA ALA A 77 4.90 3.93 8.56
C ALA A 77 5.71 3.03 9.50
N SER A 78 6.39 3.66 10.44
CA SER A 78 7.08 2.95 11.51
C SER A 78 6.08 2.15 12.37
N GLY A 79 6.52 0.98 12.86
CA GLY A 79 5.68 0.08 13.66
C GLY A 79 4.78 -0.85 12.85
N VAL A 80 4.73 -0.72 11.52
CA VAL A 80 4.01 -1.67 10.66
C VAL A 80 4.70 -3.03 10.67
N ILE A 81 3.89 -4.08 10.68
CA ILE A 81 4.34 -5.47 10.51
C ILE A 81 3.81 -6.00 9.18
N MET A 82 4.73 -6.45 8.33
CA MET A 82 4.42 -7.17 7.10
C MET A 82 4.78 -8.65 7.29
N MET A 83 3.78 -9.50 7.44
CA MET A 83 3.94 -10.93 7.22
C MET A 83 4.15 -11.19 5.72
N PRO A 84 4.40 -12.41 5.25
CA PRO A 84 4.51 -12.69 3.82
C PRO A 84 3.29 -12.15 3.05
N SER A 85 3.40 -10.96 2.51
CA SER A 85 2.28 -10.17 2.00
C SER A 85 2.77 -9.24 0.88
N TYR A 86 1.84 -8.54 0.23
CA TYR A 86 2.16 -7.64 -0.87
C TYR A 86 1.52 -6.27 -0.70
N ILE A 87 2.33 -5.21 -0.81
CA ILE A 87 1.85 -3.82 -0.81
C ILE A 87 2.23 -3.15 -2.12
N ASN A 88 1.22 -2.74 -2.87
CA ASN A 88 1.40 -2.17 -4.20
C ASN A 88 1.76 -0.68 -4.18
N ILE A 89 2.19 -0.19 -5.35
CA ILE A 89 2.55 1.20 -5.55
C ILE A 89 1.40 2.14 -5.20
N GLY A 90 1.71 3.24 -4.58
CA GLY A 90 0.71 4.24 -4.23
C GLY A 90 -0.05 3.98 -2.95
N ALA A 91 -0.01 2.78 -2.41
CA ALA A 91 -0.61 2.49 -1.12
C ALA A 91 0.02 3.31 0.01
N PHE A 92 -0.80 3.61 0.99
CA PHE A 92 -0.42 4.23 2.26
C PHE A 92 -0.83 3.30 3.39
N VAL A 93 0.12 2.89 4.23
CA VAL A 93 -0.13 2.04 5.40
C VAL A 93 0.42 2.74 6.62
N ASP A 94 -0.44 3.09 7.55
CA ASP A 94 -0.09 3.86 8.74
C ASP A 94 0.40 2.97 9.90
N SER A 95 0.89 3.62 10.93
CA SER A 95 1.61 3.02 12.06
C SER A 95 0.79 1.99 12.84
N GLY A 96 1.48 0.99 13.39
CA GLY A 96 0.85 -0.06 14.19
C GLY A 96 0.04 -1.09 13.41
N THR A 97 -0.14 -0.90 12.12
CA THR A 97 -0.92 -1.80 11.25
C THR A 97 -0.16 -3.10 10.97
N MET A 98 -0.90 -4.20 10.99
CA MET A 98 -0.41 -5.51 10.55
C MET A 98 -1.02 -5.87 9.19
N VAL A 99 -0.16 -6.21 8.22
CA VAL A 99 -0.54 -6.84 6.96
C VAL A 99 -0.15 -8.30 7.05
N ASP A 100 -1.13 -9.15 7.31
CA ASP A 100 -0.90 -10.56 7.66
C ASP A 100 -0.64 -11.44 6.43
N THR A 101 -0.41 -12.73 6.68
CA THR A 101 0.08 -13.71 5.71
C THR A 101 -0.83 -13.81 4.49
N TRP A 102 -0.22 -13.66 3.31
CA TRP A 102 -0.90 -13.67 2.00
C TRP A 102 -1.95 -12.57 1.79
N ALA A 103 -1.99 -11.56 2.67
CA ALA A 103 -2.80 -10.39 2.42
C ALA A 103 -2.17 -9.50 1.35
N THR A 104 -3.01 -8.77 0.62
CA THR A 104 -2.58 -7.80 -0.38
C THR A 104 -3.18 -6.43 -0.10
N VAL A 105 -2.36 -5.39 -0.23
CA VAL A 105 -2.81 -4.00 -0.23
C VAL A 105 -2.64 -3.47 -1.64
N GLY A 106 -3.76 -3.25 -2.31
CA GLY A 106 -3.80 -2.84 -3.70
C GLY A 106 -3.27 -1.42 -3.94
N SER A 107 -3.09 -1.10 -5.21
CA SER A 107 -2.56 0.20 -5.62
C SER A 107 -3.41 1.34 -5.07
N CYS A 108 -2.74 2.32 -4.48
CA CYS A 108 -3.35 3.55 -3.98
C CYS A 108 -4.28 3.38 -2.76
N ALA A 109 -4.50 2.18 -2.24
CA ALA A 109 -5.29 1.97 -1.02
C ALA A 109 -4.73 2.75 0.17
N GLN A 110 -5.60 3.24 1.03
CA GLN A 110 -5.26 4.04 2.20
C GLN A 110 -5.66 3.27 3.46
N ILE A 111 -4.67 2.84 4.22
CA ILE A 111 -4.85 2.06 5.44
C ILE A 111 -4.44 2.90 6.64
N GLY A 112 -5.32 3.04 7.59
CA GLY A 112 -5.15 3.79 8.82
C GLY A 112 -4.20 3.14 9.82
N LYS A 113 -4.19 3.67 11.03
CA LYS A 113 -3.38 3.19 12.14
C LYS A 113 -4.01 1.97 12.80
N ASN A 114 -3.15 1.11 13.39
CA ASN A 114 -3.56 -0.04 14.19
C ASN A 114 -4.55 -0.98 13.48
N VAL A 115 -4.62 -0.94 12.16
CA VAL A 115 -5.49 -1.81 11.37
C VAL A 115 -4.92 -3.23 11.37
N HIS A 116 -5.78 -4.22 11.54
CA HIS A 116 -5.41 -5.61 11.33
C HIS A 116 -6.01 -6.11 10.00
N ILE A 117 -5.15 -6.29 9.01
CA ILE A 117 -5.51 -6.92 7.73
C ILE A 117 -5.15 -8.41 7.84
N SER A 118 -6.15 -9.24 8.15
CA SER A 118 -5.93 -10.67 8.44
C SER A 118 -5.48 -11.47 7.22
N GLY A 119 -5.10 -12.72 7.45
CA GLY A 119 -4.52 -13.59 6.43
C GLY A 119 -5.41 -13.77 5.20
N GLY A 120 -4.81 -13.65 4.03
CA GLY A 120 -5.49 -13.82 2.74
C GLY A 120 -6.48 -12.72 2.36
N VAL A 121 -6.52 -11.61 3.08
CA VAL A 121 -7.36 -10.45 2.72
C VAL A 121 -6.87 -9.82 1.44
N GLY A 122 -7.79 -9.50 0.55
CA GLY A 122 -7.55 -8.73 -0.66
C GLY A 122 -8.10 -7.31 -0.55
N ILE A 123 -7.24 -6.32 -0.29
CA ILE A 123 -7.61 -4.91 -0.43
C ILE A 123 -7.42 -4.52 -1.87
N GLY A 124 -8.51 -4.13 -2.54
CA GLY A 124 -8.53 -3.75 -3.93
C GLY A 124 -7.65 -2.54 -4.24
N GLY A 125 -7.12 -2.52 -5.44
CA GLY A 125 -6.27 -1.45 -5.93
C GLY A 125 -6.91 -0.78 -7.14
N VAL A 126 -6.77 0.53 -7.22
CA VAL A 126 -7.29 1.32 -8.34
C VAL A 126 -6.20 2.22 -8.92
N LEU A 127 -5.76 1.89 -10.12
CA LEU A 127 -4.97 2.78 -10.95
C LEU A 127 -5.83 3.38 -12.08
N GLU A 128 -6.68 2.56 -12.67
CA GLU A 128 -7.60 2.94 -13.75
C GLU A 128 -9.01 2.47 -13.40
N PRO A 129 -10.03 3.30 -13.65
CA PRO A 129 -9.96 4.68 -14.14
C PRO A 129 -9.41 5.65 -13.09
N ILE A 130 -8.83 6.76 -13.56
CA ILE A 130 -8.13 7.74 -12.69
C ILE A 130 -9.06 8.32 -11.62
N GLN A 131 -10.32 8.57 -11.96
CA GLN A 131 -11.33 9.15 -11.08
C GLN A 131 -11.90 8.17 -10.04
N ALA A 132 -11.64 6.87 -10.16
CA ALA A 132 -12.16 5.90 -9.19
C ALA A 132 -11.52 6.11 -7.81
N ALA A 133 -12.35 6.12 -6.77
CA ALA A 133 -11.88 6.27 -5.39
C ALA A 133 -11.05 5.05 -4.95
N PRO A 134 -9.97 5.25 -4.19
CA PRO A 134 -9.25 4.14 -3.60
C PRO A 134 -10.05 3.47 -2.50
N VAL A 135 -9.67 2.27 -2.10
CA VAL A 135 -10.12 1.69 -0.84
C VAL A 135 -9.53 2.51 0.31
N ILE A 136 -10.37 2.82 1.28
CA ILE A 136 -10.00 3.50 2.51
C ILE A 136 -10.39 2.60 3.69
N VAL A 137 -9.43 2.29 4.54
CA VAL A 137 -9.65 1.61 5.82
C VAL A 137 -9.18 2.55 6.91
N GLU A 138 -10.09 2.97 7.77
CA GLU A 138 -9.80 3.91 8.84
C GLU A 138 -9.08 3.25 10.01
N ASP A 139 -8.69 4.06 11.00
CA ASP A 139 -7.91 3.61 12.14
C ASP A 139 -8.65 2.51 12.93
N ASP A 140 -7.89 1.63 13.57
CA ASP A 140 -8.34 0.59 14.49
C ASP A 140 -9.25 -0.51 13.89
N ALA A 141 -9.52 -0.48 12.58
CA ALA A 141 -10.38 -1.46 11.91
C ALA A 141 -9.76 -2.87 11.87
N PHE A 142 -10.62 -3.88 11.99
CA PHE A 142 -10.25 -5.29 11.85
C PHE A 142 -10.90 -5.89 10.60
N ILE A 143 -10.09 -6.38 9.67
CA ILE A 143 -10.55 -7.05 8.44
C ILE A 143 -10.36 -8.55 8.60
N GLY A 144 -11.47 -9.29 8.66
CA GLY A 144 -11.45 -10.74 8.83
C GLY A 144 -10.76 -11.49 7.68
N SER A 145 -10.20 -12.65 7.99
CA SER A 145 -9.44 -13.46 7.02
C SER A 145 -10.21 -13.72 5.73
N ARG A 146 -9.52 -13.62 4.59
CA ARG A 146 -10.03 -13.86 3.23
C ARG A 146 -11.16 -12.92 2.78
N CYS A 147 -11.43 -11.83 3.49
CA CYS A 147 -12.30 -10.79 2.99
C CYS A 147 -11.70 -10.13 1.75
N ILE A 148 -12.57 -9.77 0.81
CA ILE A 148 -12.21 -8.96 -0.36
C ILE A 148 -12.91 -7.62 -0.22
N VAL A 149 -12.11 -6.55 -0.23
CA VAL A 149 -12.60 -5.16 -0.18
C VAL A 149 -12.31 -4.54 -1.53
N VAL A 150 -13.35 -4.24 -2.27
CA VAL A 150 -13.22 -3.71 -3.64
C VAL A 150 -13.01 -2.21 -3.64
N GLU A 151 -12.58 -1.68 -4.77
CA GLU A 151 -12.32 -0.25 -4.99
C GLU A 151 -13.52 0.62 -4.61
N GLY A 152 -13.23 1.80 -4.06
CA GLY A 152 -14.22 2.78 -3.62
C GLY A 152 -14.89 2.49 -2.28
N VAL A 153 -14.66 1.31 -1.70
CA VAL A 153 -15.19 0.99 -0.36
C VAL A 153 -14.40 1.75 0.70
N ARG A 154 -15.13 2.31 1.65
CA ARG A 154 -14.59 2.87 2.89
C ARG A 154 -15.04 1.99 4.06
N ILE A 155 -14.08 1.56 4.86
CA ILE A 155 -14.32 0.89 6.13
C ILE A 155 -14.01 1.90 7.22
N GLU A 156 -15.01 2.21 8.01
CA GLU A 156 -14.92 3.19 9.07
C GLU A 156 -14.25 2.61 10.31
N GLN A 157 -13.80 3.49 11.19
CA GLN A 157 -13.28 3.16 12.50
C GLN A 157 -14.36 2.47 13.35
N GLU A 158 -14.00 1.43 14.10
CA GLU A 158 -14.87 0.81 15.11
C GLU A 158 -14.83 1.58 16.42
#